data_73cb803dcd7dab8e921bf5091b2de004
#
_entry.id   73cb803dcd7dab8e921bf5091b2de004
#
_cell.length_a   1.000
_cell.length_b   1.000
_cell.length_c   1.000
_cell.angle_alpha   90.00
_cell.angle_beta   90.00
_cell.angle_gamma   90.00
#
_symmetry.space_group_name_H-M   'P 1'
#
loop_
_entity.id
_entity.type
_entity.pdbx_description
1 polymer ?
#
loop_
_entity_poly.entity_id
_entity_poly.type
_entity_poly.pdbx_seq_one_letter_code
_entity_poly.pdbx_strand_id
1 'polypeptide(L)'
;MTLREVLHAHIPTLTTESTVRDAIDKMDVYQFPALVVVNDAMVPVAVVTEGDLCRAVAHRDSLVSMSSEPAYVHGTQDPVIAEPDAEIGATFHQMLSSGLTLLPIVEDERLMGVVLRVDLMQAMLLDQIPAD
;
A
#
# COMPACT_ATOMS: atom_id res chain seq x y z
N MET A 1 -7.29 3.75 20.42
CA MET A 1 -6.08 3.62 19.59
C MET A 1 -6.40 4.01 18.16
N THR A 2 -5.50 4.73 17.53
CA THR A 2 -5.67 5.22 16.16
C THR A 2 -4.56 4.68 15.26
N LEU A 3 -4.69 4.93 13.96
CA LEU A 3 -3.68 4.50 12.97
C LEU A 3 -2.31 5.10 13.24
N ARG A 4 -2.25 6.30 13.83
CA ARG A 4 -0.99 6.98 14.17
C ARG A 4 -0.07 6.10 15.01
N GLU A 5 -0.66 5.25 15.85
CA GLU A 5 0.09 4.39 16.77
C GLU A 5 0.60 3.09 16.15
N VAL A 6 0.06 2.70 14.99
CA VAL A 6 0.35 1.40 14.39
C VAL A 6 0.90 1.47 12.96
N LEU A 7 0.93 2.65 12.34
CA LEU A 7 1.39 2.77 10.97
C LEU A 7 2.90 2.51 10.84
N HIS A 8 3.29 2.05 9.67
CA HIS A 8 4.70 1.93 9.30
C HIS A 8 5.13 3.24 8.64
N ALA A 9 6.03 3.99 9.28
CA ALA A 9 6.47 5.29 8.80
C ALA A 9 7.69 5.22 7.87
N HIS A 10 8.60 4.27 8.12
CA HIS A 10 9.82 4.09 7.34
C HIS A 10 9.60 3.00 6.30
N ILE A 11 8.98 3.37 5.20
CA ILE A 11 8.56 2.43 4.17
C ILE A 11 9.20 2.75 2.83
N PRO A 12 9.42 1.73 1.99
CA PRO A 12 9.82 1.99 0.60
C PRO A 12 8.65 2.57 -0.17
N THR A 13 8.94 3.51 -1.07
CA THR A 13 7.95 4.06 -1.98
C THR A 13 8.44 3.95 -3.41
N LEU A 14 7.53 4.15 -4.36
CA LEU A 14 7.85 4.24 -5.78
C LEU A 14 7.51 5.64 -6.26
N THR A 15 8.12 6.03 -7.39
CA THR A 15 7.71 7.21 -8.14
C THR A 15 6.99 6.75 -9.41
N THR A 16 6.43 7.69 -10.17
CA THR A 16 5.77 7.35 -11.43
C THR A 16 6.76 6.83 -12.48
N GLU A 17 8.06 7.03 -12.28
CA GLU A 17 9.12 6.54 -13.16
C GLU A 17 9.69 5.19 -12.74
N SER A 18 9.37 4.73 -11.52
CA SER A 18 9.85 3.44 -11.03
C SER A 18 9.31 2.32 -11.91
N THR A 19 10.20 1.35 -12.21
CA THR A 19 9.84 0.23 -13.09
C THR A 19 9.22 -0.92 -12.31
N VAL A 20 8.64 -1.87 -13.05
CA VAL A 20 8.15 -3.13 -12.46
C VAL A 20 9.29 -3.84 -11.72
N ARG A 21 10.51 -3.82 -12.28
CA ARG A 21 11.68 -4.40 -11.61
C ARG A 21 11.95 -3.73 -10.27
N ASP A 22 11.90 -2.39 -10.23
CA ASP A 22 12.08 -1.64 -8.97
C ASP A 22 11.05 -2.05 -7.93
N ALA A 23 9.80 -2.21 -8.36
CA ALA A 23 8.72 -2.61 -7.45
C ALA A 23 8.95 -4.00 -6.89
N ILE A 24 9.30 -4.96 -7.74
CA ILE A 24 9.56 -6.34 -7.32
C ILE A 24 10.72 -6.39 -6.34
N ASP A 25 11.81 -5.69 -6.65
CA ASP A 25 12.99 -5.67 -5.78
C ASP A 25 12.66 -5.09 -4.40
N LYS A 26 11.88 -4.01 -4.35
CA LYS A 26 11.48 -3.42 -3.07
C LYS A 26 10.51 -4.29 -2.29
N MET A 27 9.55 -4.92 -2.97
CA MET A 27 8.64 -5.86 -2.31
C MET A 27 9.41 -7.01 -1.67
N ASP A 28 10.43 -7.51 -2.36
CA ASP A 28 11.26 -8.62 -1.87
C ASP A 28 12.15 -8.18 -0.70
N VAL A 29 12.87 -7.08 -0.86
CA VAL A 29 13.82 -6.60 0.16
C VAL A 29 13.10 -6.20 1.44
N TYR A 30 12.01 -5.47 1.34
CA TYR A 30 11.30 -4.91 2.49
C TYR A 30 10.12 -5.77 2.97
N GLN A 31 9.81 -6.85 2.24
CA GLN A 31 8.73 -7.79 2.58
C GLN A 31 7.35 -7.10 2.68
N PHE A 32 7.10 -6.15 1.80
CA PHE A 32 5.77 -5.55 1.64
C PHE A 32 5.08 -6.12 0.40
N PRO A 33 3.81 -6.53 0.52
CA PRO A 33 3.05 -7.08 -0.62
C PRO A 33 2.49 -5.99 -1.54
N ALA A 34 2.71 -4.73 -1.21
CA ALA A 34 2.22 -3.58 -1.97
C ALA A 34 3.09 -2.36 -1.68
N LEU A 35 3.14 -1.43 -2.61
CA LEU A 35 3.94 -0.20 -2.48
C LEU A 35 3.12 1.00 -2.91
N VAL A 36 3.33 2.12 -2.23
CA VAL A 36 2.70 3.39 -2.58
C VAL A 36 3.58 4.13 -3.60
N VAL A 37 2.96 4.59 -4.68
CA VAL A 37 3.61 5.46 -5.65
C VAL A 37 3.30 6.90 -5.25
N VAL A 38 4.33 7.72 -5.10
CA VAL A 38 4.20 9.12 -4.70
C VAL A 38 4.73 10.05 -5.78
N ASN A 39 4.21 11.27 -5.80
CA ASN A 39 4.76 12.33 -6.63
C ASN A 39 5.86 13.09 -5.88
N ASP A 40 6.41 14.15 -6.50
CA ASP A 40 7.50 14.93 -5.90
C ASP A 40 7.11 15.62 -4.59
N ALA A 41 5.82 15.84 -4.36
CA ALA A 41 5.31 16.43 -3.12
C ALA A 41 4.95 15.37 -2.07
N MET A 42 5.30 14.10 -2.30
CA MET A 42 4.98 12.97 -1.42
C MET A 42 3.49 12.69 -1.29
N VAL A 43 2.70 13.06 -2.30
CA VAL A 43 1.27 12.75 -2.35
C VAL A 43 1.11 11.37 -2.98
N PRO A 44 0.35 10.44 -2.35
CA PRO A 44 0.07 9.15 -2.97
C PRO A 44 -0.74 9.32 -4.26
N VAL A 45 -0.23 8.76 -5.36
CA VAL A 45 -0.90 8.81 -6.66
C VAL A 45 -1.35 7.43 -7.13
N ALA A 46 -0.81 6.36 -6.56
CA ALA A 46 -1.22 5.00 -6.87
C ALA A 46 -0.75 4.04 -5.78
N VAL A 47 -1.32 2.84 -5.78
CA VAL A 47 -0.83 1.70 -5.00
C VAL A 47 -0.66 0.54 -5.96
N VAL A 48 0.51 -0.09 -5.93
CA VAL A 48 0.86 -1.26 -6.75
C VAL A 48 0.99 -2.46 -5.82
N THR A 49 0.19 -3.50 -6.05
CA THR A 49 0.25 -4.73 -5.26
C THR A 49 0.95 -5.83 -6.04
N GLU A 50 1.43 -6.87 -5.34
CA GLU A 50 1.99 -8.02 -6.04
C GLU A 50 0.93 -8.68 -6.92
N GLY A 51 -0.35 -8.69 -6.49
CA GLY A 51 -1.44 -9.22 -7.29
C GLY A 51 -1.63 -8.46 -8.60
N ASP A 52 -1.46 -7.13 -8.58
CA ASP A 52 -1.52 -6.31 -9.80
C ASP A 52 -0.46 -6.76 -10.80
N LEU A 53 0.76 -7.00 -10.34
CA LEU A 53 1.87 -7.43 -11.19
C LEU A 53 1.67 -8.86 -11.69
N CYS A 54 1.16 -9.74 -10.83
CA CYS A 54 0.84 -11.12 -11.23
C CYS A 54 -0.22 -11.15 -12.33
N ARG A 55 -1.27 -10.35 -12.22
CA ARG A 55 -2.32 -10.27 -13.23
C ARG A 55 -1.79 -9.68 -14.55
N ALA A 56 -0.93 -8.67 -14.45
CA ALA A 56 -0.34 -8.05 -15.63
C ALA A 56 0.56 -9.04 -16.40
N VAL A 57 1.42 -9.80 -15.69
CA VAL A 57 2.33 -10.74 -16.35
C VAL A 57 1.60 -11.90 -17.03
N ALA A 58 0.40 -12.24 -16.55
CA ALA A 58 -0.40 -13.29 -17.17
C ALA A 58 -0.78 -12.98 -18.63
N HIS A 59 -0.74 -11.70 -19.03
CA HIS A 59 -1.03 -11.24 -20.39
C HIS A 59 0.24 -10.85 -21.16
N ARG A 60 1.41 -11.21 -20.66
CA ARG A 60 2.70 -10.92 -21.28
C ARG A 60 3.42 -12.22 -21.63
N ASP A 61 4.44 -12.11 -22.48
CA ASP A 61 5.29 -13.26 -22.82
C ASP A 61 6.13 -13.72 -21.62
N SER A 62 6.59 -12.77 -20.79
CA SER A 62 7.37 -13.09 -19.61
C SER A 62 7.42 -11.89 -18.68
N LEU A 63 7.80 -12.15 -17.41
CA LEU A 63 8.03 -11.09 -16.45
C LEU A 63 9.22 -10.21 -16.87
N VAL A 64 10.23 -10.80 -17.48
CA VAL A 64 11.41 -10.06 -17.97
C VAL A 64 10.99 -9.01 -19.01
N SER A 65 10.07 -9.35 -19.92
CA SER A 65 9.60 -8.42 -20.94
C SER A 65 8.83 -7.24 -20.35
N MET A 66 8.25 -7.42 -19.16
CA MET A 66 7.48 -6.39 -18.47
C MET A 66 8.35 -5.55 -17.51
N SER A 67 9.56 -6.03 -17.18
CA SER A 67 10.36 -5.50 -16.07
C SER A 67 10.76 -4.04 -16.21
N SER A 68 10.86 -3.51 -17.43
CA SER A 68 11.24 -2.12 -17.68
C SER A 68 10.03 -1.18 -17.84
N GLU A 69 8.81 -1.69 -17.78
CA GLU A 69 7.62 -0.85 -17.85
C GLU A 69 7.43 -0.08 -16.54
N PRO A 70 6.80 1.10 -16.56
CA PRO A 70 6.49 1.80 -15.31
C PRO A 70 5.54 0.96 -14.46
N ALA A 71 5.88 0.79 -13.19
CA ALA A 71 5.06 -0.02 -12.29
C ALA A 71 3.67 0.59 -12.05
N TYR A 72 3.61 1.92 -11.97
CA TYR A 72 2.40 2.61 -11.54
C TYR A 72 1.22 2.40 -12.49
N VAL A 73 1.46 2.13 -13.79
CA VAL A 73 0.38 1.90 -14.75
C VAL A 73 -0.38 0.60 -14.48
N HIS A 74 0.22 -0.32 -13.73
CA HIS A 74 -0.40 -1.60 -13.38
C HIS A 74 -1.14 -1.54 -12.05
N GLY A 75 -0.99 -0.45 -11.28
CA GLY A 75 -1.60 -0.30 -9.96
C GLY A 75 -2.96 0.40 -10.01
N THR A 76 -3.51 0.60 -8.84
CA THR A 76 -4.74 1.38 -8.66
C THR A 76 -4.37 2.84 -8.48
N GLN A 77 -4.86 3.68 -9.38
CA GLN A 77 -4.66 5.13 -9.31
C GLN A 77 -5.77 5.75 -8.46
N ASP A 78 -5.52 6.94 -7.93
CA ASP A 78 -6.39 7.60 -6.97
C ASP A 78 -6.74 6.65 -5.81
N PRO A 79 -5.73 6.19 -5.06
CA PRO A 79 -5.95 5.15 -4.07
C PRO A 79 -6.79 5.65 -2.90
N VAL A 80 -7.50 4.71 -2.27
CA VAL A 80 -8.15 5.00 -0.98
C VAL A 80 -7.06 5.32 0.03
N ILE A 81 -7.24 6.39 0.79
CA ILE A 81 -6.31 6.83 1.84
C ILE A 81 -7.07 6.99 3.15
N ALA A 82 -6.34 7.08 4.24
CA ALA A 82 -6.91 7.35 5.56
C ALA A 82 -6.08 8.40 6.29
N GLU A 83 -6.67 8.98 7.31
CA GLU A 83 -5.99 9.94 8.17
C GLU A 83 -5.38 9.23 9.38
N PRO A 84 -4.31 9.76 9.98
CA PRO A 84 -3.65 9.08 11.10
C PRO A 84 -4.53 8.95 12.35
N ASP A 85 -5.52 9.79 12.50
CA ASP A 85 -6.41 9.76 13.67
C ASP A 85 -7.65 8.88 13.48
N ALA A 86 -7.75 8.16 12.34
CA ALA A 86 -8.83 7.21 12.11
C ALA A 86 -8.76 6.04 13.09
N GLU A 87 -9.92 5.51 13.42
CA GLU A 87 -10.03 4.39 14.37
C GLU A 87 -9.63 3.06 13.73
N ILE A 88 -9.01 2.21 14.51
CA ILE A 88 -8.50 0.90 14.06
C ILE A 88 -9.64 0.01 13.54
N GLY A 89 -10.70 -0.17 14.34
CA GLY A 89 -11.80 -1.08 13.97
C GLY A 89 -12.51 -0.66 12.70
N ALA A 90 -12.83 0.63 12.58
CA ALA A 90 -13.48 1.18 11.39
C ALA A 90 -12.60 1.05 10.15
N THR A 91 -11.30 1.28 10.29
CA THR A 91 -10.33 1.15 9.20
C THR A 91 -10.21 -0.30 8.76
N PHE A 92 -10.15 -1.23 9.70
CA PHE A 92 -10.12 -2.66 9.39
C PHE A 92 -11.34 -3.06 8.56
N HIS A 93 -12.52 -2.63 8.99
CA HIS A 93 -13.76 -2.91 8.26
C HIS A 93 -13.70 -2.33 6.84
N GLN A 94 -13.22 -1.10 6.68
CA GLN A 94 -13.07 -0.45 5.39
C GLN A 94 -12.13 -1.25 4.48
N MET A 95 -10.99 -1.70 5.00
CA MET A 95 -10.04 -2.48 4.20
C MET A 95 -10.63 -3.81 3.73
N LEU A 96 -11.40 -4.47 4.60
CA LEU A 96 -12.04 -5.73 4.22
C LEU A 96 -13.12 -5.52 3.16
N SER A 97 -14.00 -4.55 3.37
CA SER A 97 -15.12 -4.32 2.44
C SER A 97 -14.67 -3.80 1.09
N SER A 98 -13.53 -3.12 1.03
CA SER A 98 -12.96 -2.57 -0.21
C SER A 98 -11.87 -3.46 -0.82
N GLY A 99 -11.53 -4.58 -0.18
CA GLY A 99 -10.52 -5.51 -0.69
C GLY A 99 -9.11 -4.92 -0.74
N LEU A 100 -8.76 -4.06 0.20
CA LEU A 100 -7.48 -3.37 0.21
C LEU A 100 -6.39 -4.21 0.87
N THR A 101 -5.24 -4.35 0.20
CA THR A 101 -4.06 -5.01 0.73
C THR A 101 -3.26 -4.08 1.63
N LEU A 102 -3.21 -2.81 1.27
CA LEU A 102 -2.42 -1.79 1.94
C LEU A 102 -3.21 -0.48 1.88
N LEU A 103 -3.12 0.30 2.95
CA LEU A 103 -3.81 1.59 3.02
C LEU A 103 -2.80 2.69 3.33
N PRO A 104 -2.60 3.65 2.42
CA PRO A 104 -1.75 4.81 2.70
C PRO A 104 -2.39 5.72 3.74
N ILE A 105 -1.59 6.18 4.68
CA ILE A 105 -2.00 7.13 5.70
C ILE A 105 -1.41 8.49 5.35
N VAL A 106 -2.28 9.49 5.25
CA VAL A 106 -1.93 10.82 4.73
C VAL A 106 -2.26 11.89 5.77
N GLU A 107 -1.33 12.79 5.99
CA GLU A 107 -1.52 13.97 6.83
C GLU A 107 -1.01 15.18 6.07
N ASP A 108 -1.82 16.23 5.99
CA ASP A 108 -1.48 17.45 5.23
C ASP A 108 -1.12 17.14 3.77
N GLU A 109 -1.90 16.26 3.16
CA GLU A 109 -1.77 15.81 1.77
C GLU A 109 -0.52 14.99 1.47
N ARG A 110 0.32 14.71 2.48
CA ARG A 110 1.56 13.97 2.29
C ARG A 110 1.48 12.59 2.93
N LEU A 111 2.12 11.63 2.28
CA LEU A 111 2.21 10.26 2.81
C LEU A 111 2.97 10.27 4.14
N MET A 112 2.31 9.77 5.18
CA MET A 112 2.88 9.62 6.51
C MET A 112 3.38 8.20 6.76
N GLY A 113 2.70 7.23 6.19
CA GLY A 113 3.02 5.82 6.35
C GLY A 113 1.94 4.96 5.74
N VAL A 114 1.97 3.67 6.06
CA VAL A 114 0.98 2.71 5.58
C VAL A 114 0.55 1.78 6.71
N VAL A 115 -0.61 1.16 6.54
CA VAL A 115 -1.02 0.02 7.36
C VAL A 115 -1.40 -1.14 6.46
N LEU A 116 -1.12 -2.34 6.95
CA LEU A 116 -1.58 -3.60 6.39
C LEU A 116 -2.66 -4.16 7.30
N ARG A 117 -3.50 -5.07 6.78
CA ARG A 117 -4.57 -5.67 7.58
C ARG A 117 -4.05 -6.35 8.84
N VAL A 118 -2.86 -6.98 8.74
CA VAL A 118 -2.26 -7.66 9.89
C VAL A 118 -1.90 -6.69 11.00
N ASP A 119 -1.49 -5.46 10.66
CA ASP A 119 -1.18 -4.44 11.67
C ASP A 119 -2.41 -4.09 12.50
N LEU A 120 -3.56 -3.98 11.83
CA LEU A 120 -4.82 -3.66 12.49
C LEU A 120 -5.29 -4.83 13.36
N MET A 121 -5.13 -6.06 12.88
CA MET A 121 -5.47 -7.26 13.67
C MET A 121 -4.61 -7.35 14.92
N GLN A 122 -3.31 -7.07 14.83
CA GLN A 122 -2.44 -7.05 15.99
C GLN A 122 -2.87 -6.00 17.00
N ALA A 123 -3.22 -4.80 16.55
CA ALA A 123 -3.71 -3.74 17.41
C ALA A 123 -5.01 -4.15 18.11
N MET A 124 -5.93 -4.80 17.39
CA MET A 124 -7.19 -5.26 17.92
C MET A 124 -7.00 -6.33 18.99
N LEU A 125 -6.03 -7.23 18.79
CA LEU A 125 -5.69 -8.23 19.80
C LEU A 125 -5.12 -7.60 21.06
N LEU A 126 -4.23 -6.61 20.91
CA LEU A 126 -3.58 -5.96 22.06
C LEU A 126 -4.56 -5.15 22.89
N ASP A 127 -5.46 -4.42 22.23
CA ASP A 127 -6.41 -3.53 22.92
C ASP A 127 -7.82 -4.11 23.03
N GLN A 128 -8.01 -5.36 22.60
CA GLN A 128 -9.31 -6.02 22.61
C GLN A 128 -10.38 -5.21 21.89
N ILE A 129 -10.00 -4.57 20.77
CA ILE A 129 -10.90 -3.76 19.95
C ILE A 129 -11.85 -4.67 19.17
N PRO A 130 -13.17 -4.39 19.12
CA PRO A 130 -14.09 -5.17 18.27
C PRO A 130 -13.76 -5.07 16.80
N ALA A 131 -14.04 -6.15 16.05
CA ALA A 131 -13.72 -6.22 14.62
C ALA A 131 -14.71 -5.44 13.74
N ASP A 132 -15.83 -4.98 14.28
CA ASP A 132 -16.88 -4.28 13.50
C ASP A 132 -16.86 -2.76 13.67
#